data_6d8757fa0099a05dc6b02bf6389233aa
#
_entry.id   6d8757fa0099a05dc6b02bf6389233aa
#
_cell.length_a   1.000
_cell.length_b   1.000
_cell.length_c   1.000
_cell.angle_alpha   90.00
_cell.angle_beta   90.00
_cell.angle_gamma   90.00
#
_symmetry.space_group_name_H-M   'P 1'
#
loop_
_entity.id
_entity.type
_entity.pdbx_description
1 polymer ?
#
loop_
_entity_poly.entity_id
_entity_poly.type
_entity_poly.pdbx_seq_one_letter_code
_entity_poly.pdbx_strand_id
1 'polypeptide(L)'
;MTSADFPGHVLTEKLADAILFAPLHDGVANRIAVLSGYATPTMASWYLKKLEDRNIRAQIELLVGMTPESGLSKNVHEGFIKTQSTGTSEIHSRFSCSYLSNNNLPEHGNLYIILCGEEPLSAYTGSASFVQNSFVSGHRHEIMMDCNPKWAWTYYQQVSDNSIYCNHPEIEYSVTIRKEHPIFDREDLAFSSKKENVERVTLSLLTKKQNIGKHSGLNWGQRENRNPNQAYIPVPKQVAESGFFPTDGRHITVRTDDGKMLILRSEQAHYKALTTPLSNAELGEYFRNRLNLAYGAPVTEQDLKQYGRTNVSFIKYDDEQYFMDFSVTEKG
;
A
#
# COMPACT_ATOMS: atom_id res chain seq x y z
N MET A 1 11.98 24.24 31.13
CA MET A 1 12.69 22.96 31.25
C MET A 1 13.94 23.05 30.40
N THR A 2 15.10 23.08 31.03
CA THR A 2 16.39 23.15 30.37
C THR A 2 16.64 21.89 29.57
N SER A 3 17.01 22.03 28.31
CA SER A 3 17.37 20.98 27.35
C SER A 3 18.72 20.34 27.67
N ALA A 4 18.91 19.90 28.92
CA ALA A 4 20.14 19.24 29.31
C ALA A 4 20.07 17.77 28.90
N ASP A 5 20.99 17.38 28.04
CA ASP A 5 21.58 16.06 27.90
C ASP A 5 20.70 14.93 27.35
N PHE A 6 20.10 15.14 26.16
CA PHE A 6 19.78 14.01 25.30
C PHE A 6 20.86 13.96 24.20
N PRO A 7 21.86 13.07 24.30
CA PRO A 7 22.83 12.87 23.23
C PRO A 7 22.12 12.18 22.07
N GLY A 8 21.57 12.97 21.15
CA GLY A 8 20.85 12.46 20.00
C GLY A 8 21.80 11.66 19.10
N HIS A 9 21.48 10.40 18.83
CA HIS A 9 22.18 9.60 17.84
C HIS A 9 21.58 9.89 16.47
N VAL A 10 22.45 10.24 15.53
CA VAL A 10 22.06 10.47 14.13
C VAL A 10 22.09 9.14 13.39
N LEU A 11 20.97 8.83 12.71
CA LEU A 11 20.79 7.64 11.90
C LEU A 11 20.64 8.05 10.43
N THR A 12 21.43 7.47 9.54
CA THR A 12 21.39 7.74 8.10
C THR A 12 21.29 6.48 7.25
N GLU A 13 21.45 5.31 7.88
CA GLU A 13 21.46 4.03 7.20
C GLU A 13 20.53 3.03 7.92
N LYS A 14 20.00 2.07 7.16
CA LYS A 14 19.14 0.98 7.69
C LYS A 14 17.97 1.50 8.56
N LEU A 15 17.42 2.62 8.17
CA LEU A 15 16.39 3.33 8.96
C LEU A 15 15.18 2.45 9.26
N ALA A 16 14.75 1.61 8.29
CA ALA A 16 13.65 0.69 8.52
C ALA A 16 13.93 -0.28 9.67
N ASP A 17 15.11 -0.88 9.69
CA ASP A 17 15.48 -1.81 10.77
C ASP A 17 15.63 -1.08 12.10
N ALA A 18 16.32 0.06 12.11
CA ALA A 18 16.61 0.81 13.34
C ALA A 18 15.36 1.42 14.00
N ILE A 19 14.41 1.92 13.21
CA ILE A 19 13.25 2.70 13.69
C ILE A 19 11.98 1.85 13.74
N LEU A 20 11.73 1.03 12.70
CA LEU A 20 10.44 0.36 12.53
C LEU A 20 10.42 -1.08 13.06
N PHE A 21 11.58 -1.76 13.15
CA PHE A 21 11.59 -3.18 13.50
C PHE A 21 12.36 -3.48 14.79
N ALA A 22 13.61 -3.02 14.93
CA ALA A 22 14.43 -3.37 16.08
C ALA A 22 13.78 -3.05 17.43
N PRO A 23 13.11 -1.89 17.60
CA PRO A 23 12.45 -1.57 18.85
C PRO A 23 11.26 -2.46 19.22
N LEU A 24 10.69 -3.18 18.25
CA LEU A 24 9.55 -4.09 18.43
C LEU A 24 9.96 -5.55 18.57
N HIS A 25 11.25 -5.87 18.42
CA HIS A 25 11.71 -7.25 18.27
C HIS A 25 11.65 -8.08 19.57
N ASP A 26 11.87 -7.45 20.70
CA ASP A 26 11.89 -8.14 22.01
C ASP A 26 10.50 -8.38 22.61
N GLY A 27 9.46 -7.86 21.94
CA GLY A 27 8.07 -8.01 22.38
C GLY A 27 7.67 -7.13 23.58
N VAL A 28 8.57 -6.27 24.07
CA VAL A 28 8.25 -5.30 25.14
C VAL A 28 7.43 -4.18 24.56
N ALA A 29 7.89 -3.60 23.45
CA ALA A 29 7.10 -2.63 22.70
C ALA A 29 6.07 -3.34 21.82
N ASN A 30 4.85 -2.81 21.81
CA ASN A 30 3.73 -3.39 21.07
C ASN A 30 2.94 -2.39 20.24
N ARG A 31 3.38 -1.12 20.22
CA ARG A 31 2.71 -0.03 19.51
C ARG A 31 3.72 0.93 18.92
N ILE A 32 3.43 1.43 17.73
CA ILE A 32 4.15 2.52 17.10
C ILE A 32 3.16 3.60 16.67
N ALA A 33 3.36 4.83 17.14
CA ALA A 33 2.64 6.01 16.69
C ALA A 33 3.54 6.81 15.74
N VAL A 34 3.01 7.14 14.58
CA VAL A 34 3.72 7.85 13.50
C VAL A 34 2.97 9.11 13.16
N LEU A 35 3.60 10.26 13.35
CA LEU A 35 3.21 11.52 12.72
C LEU A 35 4.13 11.69 11.51
N SER A 36 3.56 11.86 10.33
CA SER A 36 4.33 12.08 9.11
C SER A 36 3.68 13.12 8.22
N GLY A 37 4.43 14.11 7.79
CA GLY A 37 3.91 15.11 6.87
C GLY A 37 3.29 14.46 5.63
N TYR A 38 4.01 13.53 5.02
CA TYR A 38 3.56 12.74 3.87
C TYR A 38 3.64 11.25 4.17
N ALA A 39 2.66 10.49 3.68
CA ALA A 39 2.63 9.05 3.82
C ALA A 39 1.99 8.39 2.60
N THR A 40 2.31 7.11 2.36
CA THR A 40 1.69 6.32 1.28
C THR A 40 1.07 5.02 1.82
N PRO A 41 -0.07 4.59 1.28
CA PRO A 41 -0.67 3.31 1.67
C PRO A 41 0.20 2.11 1.30
N THR A 42 1.05 2.25 0.30
CA THR A 42 2.04 1.25 -0.10
C THR A 42 3.09 1.04 0.98
N MET A 43 3.55 2.10 1.65
CA MET A 43 4.44 2.00 2.81
C MET A 43 3.74 1.31 3.99
N ALA A 44 2.50 1.65 4.28
CA ALA A 44 1.72 1.00 5.34
C ALA A 44 1.54 -0.50 5.06
N SER A 45 1.14 -0.85 3.85
CA SER A 45 1.01 -2.24 3.40
C SER A 45 2.34 -3.00 3.46
N TRP A 46 3.43 -2.38 3.00
CA TRP A 46 4.77 -2.98 3.07
C TRP A 46 5.20 -3.23 4.52
N TYR A 47 4.96 -2.27 5.40
CA TYR A 47 5.32 -2.39 6.82
C TYR A 47 4.54 -3.51 7.50
N LEU A 48 3.23 -3.58 7.31
CA LEU A 48 2.38 -4.66 7.82
C LEU A 48 2.87 -6.04 7.34
N LYS A 49 3.18 -6.16 6.03
CA LYS A 49 3.69 -7.42 5.48
C LYS A 49 5.05 -7.80 6.08
N LYS A 50 5.93 -6.83 6.31
CA LYS A 50 7.23 -7.09 6.94
C LYS A 50 7.13 -7.46 8.42
N LEU A 51 6.16 -6.90 9.15
CA LEU A 51 5.87 -7.33 10.53
C LEU A 51 5.38 -8.79 10.55
N GLU A 52 4.48 -9.15 9.64
CA GLU A 52 4.01 -10.54 9.49
C GLU A 52 5.16 -11.49 9.15
N ASP A 53 5.99 -11.16 8.15
CA ASP A 53 7.13 -11.97 7.72
C ASP A 53 8.16 -12.18 8.86
N ARG A 54 8.25 -11.24 9.80
CA ARG A 54 9.12 -11.29 10.99
C ARG A 54 8.43 -11.84 12.23
N ASN A 55 7.15 -12.21 12.13
CA ASN A 55 6.31 -12.64 13.27
C ASN A 55 6.27 -11.61 14.43
N ILE A 56 6.27 -10.33 14.08
CA ILE A 56 6.14 -9.21 15.03
C ILE A 56 4.67 -8.78 15.06
N ARG A 57 4.11 -8.63 16.26
CA ARG A 57 2.76 -8.12 16.47
C ARG A 57 2.81 -6.72 17.03
N ALA A 58 2.21 -5.76 16.34
CA ALA A 58 2.20 -4.37 16.78
C ALA A 58 0.90 -3.66 16.36
N GLN A 59 0.53 -2.63 17.12
CA GLN A 59 -0.46 -1.64 16.73
C GLN A 59 0.27 -0.47 16.06
N ILE A 60 -0.14 -0.13 14.83
CA ILE A 60 0.41 0.98 14.06
C ILE A 60 -0.64 2.08 13.97
N GLU A 61 -0.30 3.28 14.41
CA GLU A 61 -1.13 4.46 14.34
C GLU A 61 -0.42 5.50 13.49
N LEU A 62 -0.98 5.80 12.32
CA LEU A 62 -0.46 6.80 11.40
C LEU A 62 -1.33 8.05 11.43
N LEU A 63 -0.71 9.21 11.61
CA LEU A 63 -1.31 10.51 11.43
C LEU A 63 -0.60 11.23 10.28
N VAL A 64 -1.35 11.59 9.23
CA VAL A 64 -0.82 12.34 8.08
C VAL A 64 -1.02 13.83 8.30
N GLY A 65 0.08 14.57 8.36
CA GLY A 65 0.12 15.96 8.86
C GLY A 65 -0.09 17.03 7.80
N MET A 66 0.25 16.79 6.53
CA MET A 66 0.18 17.81 5.46
C MET A 66 -1.17 17.92 4.76
N THR A 67 -2.17 17.19 5.22
CA THR A 67 -3.52 17.20 4.65
C THR A 67 -4.21 18.58 4.62
N PRO A 68 -4.02 19.49 5.58
CA PRO A 68 -4.60 20.84 5.51
C PRO A 68 -4.10 21.67 4.32
N GLU A 69 -2.84 21.50 3.93
CA GLU A 69 -2.23 22.25 2.83
C GLU A 69 -2.35 21.52 1.49
N SER A 70 -1.95 20.25 1.47
CA SER A 70 -1.84 19.49 0.22
C SER A 70 -3.10 18.73 -0.16
N GLY A 71 -4.03 18.48 0.80
CA GLY A 71 -5.10 17.51 0.62
C GLY A 71 -4.55 16.10 0.36
N LEU A 72 -5.43 15.19 -0.03
CA LEU A 72 -5.08 13.83 -0.45
C LEU A 72 -5.67 13.53 -1.82
N SER A 73 -4.96 12.77 -2.65
CA SER A 73 -5.59 12.18 -3.82
C SER A 73 -6.57 11.08 -3.39
N LYS A 74 -7.63 10.89 -4.16
CA LYS A 74 -8.61 9.83 -3.91
C LYS A 74 -7.97 8.45 -3.85
N ASN A 75 -6.97 8.18 -4.70
CA ASN A 75 -6.24 6.91 -4.70
C ASN A 75 -5.48 6.66 -3.39
N VAL A 76 -4.80 7.68 -2.86
CA VAL A 76 -4.08 7.56 -1.58
C VAL A 76 -5.06 7.34 -0.43
N HIS A 77 -6.16 8.10 -0.41
CA HIS A 77 -7.22 7.96 0.59
C HIS A 77 -7.84 6.54 0.58
N GLU A 78 -8.30 6.07 -0.57
CA GLU A 78 -8.86 4.72 -0.71
C GLU A 78 -7.85 3.62 -0.40
N GLY A 79 -6.58 3.85 -0.74
CA GLY A 79 -5.48 2.95 -0.39
C GLY A 79 -5.27 2.81 1.12
N PHE A 80 -5.41 3.88 1.90
CA PHE A 80 -5.36 3.83 3.37
C PHE A 80 -6.58 3.12 3.95
N ILE A 81 -7.79 3.41 3.48
CA ILE A 81 -9.01 2.70 3.88
C ILE A 81 -8.85 1.20 3.62
N LYS A 82 -8.33 0.85 2.44
CA LYS A 82 -8.07 -0.54 2.06
C LYS A 82 -7.07 -1.21 2.99
N THR A 83 -5.94 -0.57 3.25
CA THR A 83 -4.89 -1.11 4.14
C THR A 83 -5.42 -1.30 5.56
N GLN A 84 -6.19 -0.34 6.08
CA GLN A 84 -6.79 -0.42 7.41
C GLN A 84 -7.79 -1.59 7.50
N SER A 85 -8.64 -1.78 6.50
CA SER A 85 -9.62 -2.87 6.49
C SER A 85 -8.97 -4.25 6.39
N THR A 86 -7.91 -4.41 5.61
CA THR A 86 -7.18 -5.67 5.44
C THR A 86 -6.37 -6.02 6.68
N GLY A 87 -5.69 -5.02 7.28
CA GLY A 87 -4.87 -5.22 8.48
C GLY A 87 -5.64 -5.68 9.71
N THR A 88 -6.97 -5.50 9.74
CA THR A 88 -7.81 -5.94 10.88
C THR A 88 -8.32 -7.38 10.77
N SER A 89 -8.32 -7.99 9.57
CA SER A 89 -8.98 -9.28 9.34
C SER A 89 -8.04 -10.48 9.25
N GLU A 90 -6.85 -10.34 8.68
CA GLU A 90 -5.97 -11.48 8.37
C GLU A 90 -4.58 -11.38 9.03
N ILE A 91 -4.18 -10.19 9.47
CA ILE A 91 -2.85 -9.92 10.00
C ILE A 91 -2.90 -9.75 11.52
N HIS A 92 -1.88 -10.24 12.20
CA HIS A 92 -1.76 -10.12 13.67
C HIS A 92 -1.47 -8.70 14.15
N SER A 93 -1.05 -7.81 13.28
CA SER A 93 -0.84 -6.38 13.56
C SER A 93 -2.04 -5.55 13.15
N ARG A 94 -2.35 -4.50 13.91
CA ARG A 94 -3.45 -3.57 13.63
C ARG A 94 -2.90 -2.29 13.04
N PHE A 95 -3.57 -1.76 12.05
CA PHE A 95 -3.23 -0.48 11.43
C PHE A 95 -4.43 0.47 11.47
N SER A 96 -4.19 1.69 11.90
CA SER A 96 -5.14 2.80 11.82
C SER A 96 -4.46 4.01 11.19
N CYS A 97 -5.24 4.77 10.40
CA CYS A 97 -4.78 5.99 9.75
C CYS A 97 -5.74 7.12 10.05
N SER A 98 -5.21 8.27 10.42
CA SER A 98 -5.95 9.52 10.58
C SER A 98 -5.26 10.65 9.83
N TYR A 99 -6.02 11.69 9.56
CA TYR A 99 -5.59 12.89 8.84
C TYR A 99 -5.79 14.11 9.70
N LEU A 100 -4.86 15.03 9.66
CA LEU A 100 -5.02 16.34 10.29
C LEU A 100 -6.12 17.12 9.55
N SER A 101 -7.08 17.69 10.28
CA SER A 101 -8.24 18.38 9.70
C SER A 101 -7.86 19.73 9.07
N ASN A 102 -8.56 20.14 8.02
CA ASN A 102 -8.29 21.37 7.22
C ASN A 102 -8.18 22.68 8.02
N ASN A 103 -8.80 22.74 9.20
CA ASN A 103 -8.80 23.95 10.02
C ASN A 103 -7.53 24.13 10.86
N ASN A 104 -6.55 23.25 10.71
CA ASN A 104 -5.30 23.27 11.47
C ASN A 104 -4.14 23.74 10.61
N LEU A 105 -3.05 24.14 11.27
CA LEU A 105 -1.78 24.36 10.58
C LEU A 105 -1.21 23.01 10.12
N PRO A 106 -0.65 22.94 8.91
CA PRO A 106 -0.09 21.69 8.42
C PRO A 106 1.15 21.26 9.22
N GLU A 107 1.26 19.97 9.48
CA GLU A 107 2.40 19.35 10.16
C GLU A 107 3.35 18.72 9.15
N HIS A 108 4.53 19.30 9.04
CA HIS A 108 5.57 18.87 8.09
C HIS A 108 6.54 17.84 8.69
N GLY A 109 6.59 17.76 10.02
CA GLY A 109 7.51 16.92 10.75
C GLY A 109 7.25 15.42 10.57
N ASN A 110 8.30 14.62 10.79
CA ASN A 110 8.15 13.18 10.89
C ASN A 110 8.60 12.74 12.27
N LEU A 111 7.75 11.99 12.96
CA LEU A 111 7.94 11.55 14.33
C LEU A 111 7.49 10.09 14.43
N TYR A 112 8.34 9.25 14.96
CA TYR A 112 8.12 7.81 15.16
C TYR A 112 8.28 7.52 16.64
N ILE A 113 7.22 7.08 17.31
CA ILE A 113 7.18 6.86 18.76
C ILE A 113 6.87 5.40 19.03
N ILE A 114 7.73 4.76 19.75
CA ILE A 114 7.63 3.35 20.13
C ILE A 114 7.09 3.27 21.55
N LEU A 115 6.02 2.49 21.76
CA LEU A 115 5.31 2.43 23.03
C LEU A 115 5.12 0.99 23.50
N CYS A 116 5.04 0.85 24.83
CA CYS A 116 4.46 -0.29 25.52
C CYS A 116 3.11 0.15 26.10
N GLY A 117 2.00 -0.23 25.45
CA GLY A 117 0.70 0.37 25.76
C GLY A 117 0.70 1.87 25.54
N GLU A 118 0.58 2.67 26.62
CA GLU A 118 0.63 4.13 26.58
C GLU A 118 2.00 4.70 27.03
N GLU A 119 2.93 3.89 27.47
CA GLU A 119 4.26 4.35 27.93
C GLU A 119 5.21 4.47 26.76
N PRO A 120 5.71 5.68 26.43
CA PRO A 120 6.67 5.89 25.36
C PRO A 120 8.08 5.44 25.80
N LEU A 121 8.66 4.50 25.03
CA LEU A 121 9.97 3.91 25.29
C LEU A 121 11.08 4.58 24.51
N SER A 122 10.86 4.84 23.22
CA SER A 122 11.81 5.53 22.35
C SER A 122 11.07 6.35 21.30
N ALA A 123 11.74 7.37 20.77
CA ALA A 123 11.19 8.19 19.70
C ALA A 123 12.29 8.70 18.78
N TYR A 124 11.93 8.90 17.50
CA TYR A 124 12.81 9.36 16.45
C TYR A 124 12.13 10.45 15.64
N THR A 125 12.90 11.46 15.24
CA THR A 125 12.43 12.56 14.39
C THR A 125 13.45 12.86 13.30
N GLY A 126 13.01 13.39 12.17
CA GLY A 126 13.92 13.78 11.08
C GLY A 126 13.22 13.91 9.73
N SER A 127 13.97 13.68 8.65
CA SER A 127 13.50 13.91 7.29
C SER A 127 12.67 12.77 6.70
N ALA A 128 12.81 11.53 7.21
CA ALA A 128 12.16 10.37 6.62
C ALA A 128 10.64 10.40 6.82
N SER A 129 9.90 10.71 5.77
CA SER A 129 8.45 10.57 5.72
C SER A 129 8.05 9.09 5.65
N PHE A 130 6.81 8.77 6.04
CA PHE A 130 6.29 7.39 6.00
C PHE A 130 5.93 6.97 4.58
N VAL A 131 6.95 6.89 3.73
CA VAL A 131 6.89 6.50 2.31
C VAL A 131 7.98 5.47 1.99
N GLN A 132 7.74 4.61 0.99
CA GLN A 132 8.72 3.55 0.65
C GLN A 132 10.07 4.10 0.19
N ASN A 133 10.09 5.27 -0.45
CA ASN A 133 11.32 5.89 -0.90
C ASN A 133 12.27 6.30 0.25
N SER A 134 11.73 6.55 1.45
CA SER A 134 12.53 6.87 2.63
C SER A 134 13.07 5.61 3.35
N PHE A 135 12.35 4.48 3.29
CA PHE A 135 12.67 3.30 4.10
C PHE A 135 13.06 2.05 3.30
N VAL A 136 12.66 1.95 2.04
CA VAL A 136 12.77 0.71 1.26
C VAL A 136 13.72 0.82 0.08
N SER A 137 13.58 1.87 -0.73
CA SER A 137 14.26 1.93 -2.03
C SER A 137 15.71 2.42 -1.98
N GLY A 138 16.14 3.03 -0.88
CA GLY A 138 17.46 3.66 -0.79
C GLY A 138 17.71 4.81 -1.78
N HIS A 139 16.65 5.31 -2.43
CA HIS A 139 16.76 6.39 -3.42
C HIS A 139 16.85 7.79 -2.81
N ARG A 140 16.70 7.89 -1.48
CA ARG A 140 16.82 9.16 -0.75
C ARG A 140 17.83 9.02 0.38
N HIS A 141 18.60 10.08 0.56
CA HIS A 141 19.39 10.25 1.76
C HIS A 141 18.51 10.87 2.84
N GLU A 142 18.21 10.11 3.86
CA GLU A 142 17.42 10.55 4.99
C GLU A 142 18.30 10.69 6.23
N ILE A 143 17.92 11.62 7.09
CA ILE A 143 18.56 11.81 8.40
C ILE A 143 17.49 11.74 9.48
N MET A 144 17.71 10.86 10.44
CA MET A 144 16.84 10.71 11.61
C MET A 144 17.69 10.83 12.87
N MET A 145 17.08 11.25 13.95
CA MET A 145 17.73 11.29 15.27
C MET A 145 16.74 10.85 16.33
N ASP A 146 17.22 10.24 17.37
CA ASP A 146 16.45 9.97 18.56
C ASP A 146 16.08 11.28 19.27
N CYS A 147 14.94 11.30 19.93
CA CYS A 147 14.44 12.43 20.69
C CYS A 147 13.77 11.95 21.98
N ASN A 148 13.45 12.88 22.87
CA ASN A 148 12.80 12.54 24.15
C ASN A 148 11.43 11.91 23.91
N PRO A 149 11.20 10.63 24.27
CA PRO A 149 9.97 9.91 23.94
C PRO A 149 8.72 10.49 24.64
N LYS A 150 8.84 10.99 25.87
CA LYS A 150 7.71 11.58 26.59
C LYS A 150 7.28 12.90 25.96
N TRP A 151 8.22 13.72 25.55
CA TRP A 151 7.93 14.95 24.83
C TRP A 151 7.28 14.63 23.46
N ALA A 152 7.85 13.69 22.73
CA ALA A 152 7.35 13.27 21.43
C ALA A 152 5.91 12.74 21.52
N TRP A 153 5.62 11.95 22.56
CA TRP A 153 4.28 11.40 22.79
C TRP A 153 3.26 12.49 23.14
N THR A 154 3.63 13.42 24.02
CA THR A 154 2.78 14.57 24.36
C THR A 154 2.45 15.41 23.12
N TYR A 155 3.46 15.66 22.28
CA TYR A 155 3.26 16.40 21.03
C TYR A 155 2.34 15.67 20.05
N TYR A 156 2.57 14.37 19.85
CA TYR A 156 1.71 13.54 19.01
C TYR A 156 0.25 13.60 19.47
N GLN A 157 0.00 13.47 20.76
CA GLN A 157 -1.36 13.53 21.32
C GLN A 157 -2.03 14.88 21.03
N GLN A 158 -1.34 15.98 21.21
CA GLN A 158 -1.86 17.33 20.92
C GLN A 158 -2.24 17.50 19.44
N VAL A 159 -1.44 16.95 18.52
CA VAL A 159 -1.74 16.99 17.09
C VAL A 159 -2.91 16.05 16.78
N SER A 160 -2.94 14.86 17.37
CA SER A 160 -3.97 13.85 17.12
C SER A 160 -5.37 14.26 17.57
N ASP A 161 -5.50 15.11 18.59
CA ASP A 161 -6.78 15.67 19.05
C ASP A 161 -7.51 16.46 17.92
N ASN A 162 -6.78 16.90 16.91
CA ASN A 162 -7.30 17.65 15.76
C ASN A 162 -7.38 16.81 14.48
N SER A 163 -7.32 15.50 14.60
CA SER A 163 -7.33 14.56 13.47
C SER A 163 -8.67 13.83 13.34
N ILE A 164 -8.89 13.26 12.17
CA ILE A 164 -10.06 12.45 11.85
C ILE A 164 -9.60 11.13 11.19
N TYR A 165 -10.20 10.00 11.59
CA TYR A 165 -9.88 8.71 10.98
C TYR A 165 -10.22 8.66 9.49
N CYS A 166 -9.38 8.01 8.70
CA CYS A 166 -9.54 7.93 7.24
C CYS A 166 -10.85 7.27 6.79
N ASN A 167 -11.45 6.42 7.61
CA ASN A 167 -12.73 5.75 7.34
C ASN A 167 -13.93 6.43 8.02
N HIS A 168 -13.75 7.65 8.55
CA HIS A 168 -14.87 8.37 9.17
C HIS A 168 -15.88 8.81 8.09
N PRO A 169 -17.20 8.66 8.33
CA PRO A 169 -18.22 9.03 7.33
C PRO A 169 -18.20 10.50 6.88
N GLU A 170 -17.73 11.39 7.75
CA GLU A 170 -17.67 12.84 7.51
C GLU A 170 -16.30 13.33 7.03
N ILE A 171 -15.43 12.42 6.57
CA ILE A 171 -14.04 12.74 6.19
C ILE A 171 -13.96 13.87 5.15
N GLU A 172 -14.85 13.90 4.16
CA GLU A 172 -14.83 14.88 3.07
C GLU A 172 -15.16 16.31 3.52
N TYR A 173 -15.80 16.48 4.70
CA TYR A 173 -16.01 17.80 5.31
C TYR A 173 -14.76 18.32 6.06
N SER A 174 -13.92 17.40 6.51
CA SER A 174 -12.77 17.70 7.37
C SER A 174 -11.45 17.73 6.63
N VAL A 175 -11.36 17.02 5.48
CA VAL A 175 -10.14 16.87 4.70
C VAL A 175 -10.44 17.00 3.21
N THR A 176 -9.59 17.73 2.50
CA THR A 176 -9.72 17.89 1.05
C THR A 176 -9.29 16.62 0.32
N ILE A 177 -10.26 15.85 -0.18
CA ILE A 177 -9.99 14.71 -1.06
C ILE A 177 -10.04 15.20 -2.50
N ARG A 178 -8.88 15.23 -3.17
CA ARG A 178 -8.77 15.71 -4.55
C ARG A 178 -9.24 14.64 -5.50
N LYS A 179 -10.02 15.04 -6.52
CA LYS A 179 -10.35 14.17 -7.65
C LYS A 179 -9.09 13.64 -8.30
N GLU A 180 -9.20 12.47 -8.89
CA GLU A 180 -8.08 11.75 -9.46
C GLU A 180 -7.43 12.48 -10.64
N HIS A 181 -6.22 12.08 -10.93
CA HIS A 181 -5.57 12.44 -12.17
C HIS A 181 -6.38 11.86 -13.35
N PRO A 182 -6.51 12.58 -14.48
CA PRO A 182 -7.28 12.18 -15.65
C PRO A 182 -7.04 10.75 -16.15
N ILE A 183 -5.86 10.19 -15.88
CA ILE A 183 -5.52 8.81 -16.27
C ILE A 183 -6.40 7.74 -15.61
N PHE A 184 -7.07 8.07 -14.49
CA PHE A 184 -7.94 7.16 -13.74
C PHE A 184 -9.43 7.34 -14.04
N ASP A 185 -9.80 8.36 -14.82
CA ASP A 185 -11.18 8.57 -15.25
C ASP A 185 -11.43 7.90 -16.61
N ARG A 186 -12.54 7.15 -16.74
CA ARG A 186 -12.86 6.40 -17.97
C ARG A 186 -12.93 7.26 -19.23
N GLU A 187 -13.45 8.48 -19.12
CA GLU A 187 -13.54 9.43 -20.21
C GLU A 187 -12.16 9.92 -20.66
N ASP A 188 -11.23 10.00 -19.74
CA ASP A 188 -9.87 10.46 -19.97
C ASP A 188 -8.90 9.35 -20.38
N LEU A 189 -9.22 8.06 -20.14
CA LEU A 189 -8.41 6.94 -20.65
C LEU A 189 -8.31 6.94 -22.18
N ALA A 190 -9.38 7.28 -22.87
CA ALA A 190 -9.40 7.45 -24.32
C ALA A 190 -8.53 8.65 -24.77
N PHE A 191 -8.42 9.68 -23.94
CA PHE A 191 -7.58 10.87 -24.18
C PHE A 191 -6.11 10.61 -23.80
N SER A 192 -5.86 9.88 -22.70
CA SER A 192 -4.51 9.47 -22.26
C SER A 192 -3.84 8.52 -23.24
N SER A 193 -4.60 7.67 -23.93
CA SER A 193 -4.05 6.76 -24.95
C SER A 193 -3.46 7.51 -26.16
N LYS A 194 -3.78 8.80 -26.33
CA LYS A 194 -3.23 9.70 -27.35
C LYS A 194 -2.04 10.53 -26.87
N LYS A 195 -1.71 10.55 -25.58
CA LYS A 195 -0.49 11.20 -25.07
C LYS A 195 0.68 10.24 -25.20
N GLU A 196 1.66 10.62 -25.97
CA GLU A 196 2.78 9.82 -26.52
C GLU A 196 3.79 9.22 -25.51
N ASN A 197 3.57 9.26 -24.20
CA ASN A 197 4.56 8.79 -23.21
C ASN A 197 4.02 8.07 -21.98
N VAL A 198 2.87 7.40 -22.07
CA VAL A 198 2.38 6.61 -20.93
C VAL A 198 2.85 5.16 -21.05
N GLU A 199 3.70 4.70 -20.14
CA GLU A 199 4.15 3.32 -20.10
C GLU A 199 2.97 2.38 -19.88
N ARG A 200 2.81 1.42 -20.79
CA ARG A 200 1.74 0.42 -20.76
C ARG A 200 2.28 -0.98 -21.00
N VAL A 201 1.74 -1.94 -20.26
CA VAL A 201 2.03 -3.36 -20.42
C VAL A 201 0.73 -4.16 -20.40
N THR A 202 0.63 -5.16 -21.30
CA THR A 202 -0.50 -6.11 -21.30
C THR A 202 -0.01 -7.49 -20.89
N LEU A 203 -0.65 -8.07 -19.87
CA LEU A 203 -0.33 -9.37 -19.29
C LEU A 203 -1.42 -10.37 -19.62
N SER A 204 -1.03 -11.52 -20.19
CA SER A 204 -1.95 -12.62 -20.45
C SER A 204 -2.33 -13.35 -19.16
N LEU A 205 -3.61 -13.64 -18.97
CA LEU A 205 -4.11 -14.50 -17.90
C LEU A 205 -4.04 -15.99 -18.30
N LEU A 206 -3.72 -16.27 -19.56
CA LEU A 206 -3.55 -17.60 -20.10
C LEU A 206 -2.08 -18.06 -20.03
N THR A 207 -1.88 -19.34 -19.97
CA THR A 207 -0.57 -19.99 -20.11
C THR A 207 -0.05 -19.86 -21.55
N LYS A 208 1.21 -20.22 -21.78
CA LYS A 208 1.78 -20.31 -23.14
C LYS A 208 0.99 -21.25 -24.08
N LYS A 209 0.26 -22.22 -23.53
CA LYS A 209 -0.61 -23.15 -24.28
C LYS A 209 -2.00 -22.59 -24.56
N GLN A 210 -2.22 -21.29 -24.33
CA GLN A 210 -3.50 -20.59 -24.52
C GLN A 210 -4.66 -21.18 -23.70
N ASN A 211 -4.37 -21.75 -22.53
CA ASN A 211 -5.35 -22.24 -21.58
C ASN A 211 -5.11 -21.64 -20.19
N ILE A 212 -6.08 -21.76 -19.31
CA ILE A 212 -5.90 -21.43 -17.89
C ILE A 212 -5.18 -22.60 -17.18
N GLY A 213 -4.20 -22.26 -16.37
CA GLY A 213 -3.52 -23.25 -15.54
C GLY A 213 -4.45 -23.78 -14.44
N LYS A 214 -4.54 -25.10 -14.28
CA LYS A 214 -5.40 -25.74 -13.27
C LYS A 214 -5.02 -25.35 -11.83
N HIS A 215 -3.71 -25.11 -11.58
CA HIS A 215 -3.15 -24.84 -10.26
C HIS A 215 -2.15 -23.68 -10.30
N SER A 216 -2.36 -22.71 -11.19
CA SER A 216 -1.49 -21.54 -11.37
C SER A 216 -2.29 -20.34 -11.88
N GLY A 217 -1.70 -19.15 -11.83
CA GLY A 217 -2.38 -17.91 -12.22
C GLY A 217 -3.63 -17.67 -11.37
N LEU A 218 -4.78 -17.47 -12.01
CA LEU A 218 -6.07 -17.25 -11.33
C LEU A 218 -6.55 -18.47 -10.54
N ASN A 219 -6.00 -19.66 -10.79
CA ASN A 219 -6.31 -20.92 -10.12
C ASN A 219 -5.19 -21.38 -9.16
N TRP A 220 -4.33 -20.49 -8.71
CA TRP A 220 -3.26 -20.87 -7.79
C TRP A 220 -3.78 -21.46 -6.48
N GLY A 221 -4.92 -20.96 -5.99
CA GLY A 221 -5.61 -21.44 -4.80
C GLY A 221 -6.30 -22.82 -4.94
N GLN A 222 -6.40 -23.37 -6.17
CA GLN A 222 -6.97 -24.71 -6.41
C GLN A 222 -6.00 -25.85 -6.03
N ARG A 223 -4.85 -25.53 -5.42
CA ARG A 223 -3.93 -26.49 -4.81
C ARG A 223 -4.45 -26.92 -3.44
N GLU A 224 -4.11 -28.13 -3.03
CA GLU A 224 -4.43 -28.61 -1.66
C GLU A 224 -3.92 -27.67 -0.57
N ASN A 225 -4.67 -27.55 0.49
CA ASN A 225 -4.35 -26.74 1.67
C ASN A 225 -4.17 -25.24 1.41
N ARG A 226 -4.80 -24.69 0.39
CA ARG A 226 -4.82 -23.25 0.09
C ARG A 226 -6.22 -22.67 0.14
N ASN A 227 -6.30 -21.37 0.42
CA ASN A 227 -7.56 -20.64 0.18
C ASN A 227 -7.86 -20.68 -1.33
N PRO A 228 -9.04 -21.16 -1.74
CA PRO A 228 -9.37 -21.38 -3.16
C PRO A 228 -9.39 -20.08 -3.99
N ASN A 229 -9.48 -18.93 -3.35
CA ASN A 229 -9.37 -17.63 -4.04
C ASN A 229 -7.94 -17.15 -4.26
N GLN A 230 -6.91 -17.81 -3.71
CA GLN A 230 -5.54 -17.36 -3.97
C GLN A 230 -5.22 -17.34 -5.46
N ALA A 231 -4.68 -16.22 -5.93
CA ALA A 231 -4.36 -16.00 -7.32
C ALA A 231 -3.12 -15.11 -7.48
N TYR A 232 -2.56 -15.12 -8.69
CA TYR A 232 -1.57 -14.16 -9.13
C TYR A 232 -1.73 -13.86 -10.62
N ILE A 233 -1.28 -12.68 -11.05
CA ILE A 233 -1.17 -12.36 -12.47
C ILE A 233 0.23 -12.75 -12.95
N PRO A 234 0.38 -13.63 -13.97
CA PRO A 234 1.69 -13.99 -14.51
C PRO A 234 2.37 -12.78 -15.17
N VAL A 235 3.65 -12.57 -14.85
CA VAL A 235 4.47 -11.53 -15.46
C VAL A 235 5.51 -12.20 -16.36
N PRO A 236 5.53 -11.90 -17.68
CA PRO A 236 6.55 -12.38 -18.59
C PRO A 236 7.94 -11.87 -18.20
N LYS A 237 8.98 -12.67 -18.44
CA LYS A 237 10.37 -12.33 -18.10
C LYS A 237 10.79 -10.95 -18.61
N GLN A 238 10.46 -10.64 -19.87
CA GLN A 238 10.79 -9.36 -20.50
C GLN A 238 10.18 -8.17 -19.74
N VAL A 239 8.94 -8.31 -19.25
CA VAL A 239 8.27 -7.28 -18.45
C VAL A 239 8.89 -7.17 -17.05
N ALA A 240 9.22 -8.30 -16.41
CA ALA A 240 9.89 -8.27 -15.11
C ALA A 240 11.29 -7.60 -15.19
N GLU A 241 12.00 -7.78 -16.30
CA GLU A 241 13.34 -7.20 -16.54
C GLU A 241 13.29 -5.75 -17.05
N SER A 242 12.14 -5.26 -17.51
CA SER A 242 12.02 -3.88 -18.04
C SER A 242 11.99 -2.79 -16.96
N GLY A 243 11.79 -3.15 -15.69
CA GLY A 243 11.60 -2.19 -14.61
C GLY A 243 10.21 -1.54 -14.58
N PHE A 244 9.26 -2.03 -15.40
CA PHE A 244 7.88 -1.51 -15.39
C PHE A 244 7.25 -1.69 -14.00
N PHE A 245 7.38 -2.87 -13.39
CA PHE A 245 7.00 -3.11 -11.99
C PHE A 245 8.23 -3.11 -11.08
N PRO A 246 8.14 -2.60 -9.84
CA PRO A 246 9.22 -2.69 -8.88
C PRO A 246 9.61 -4.15 -8.59
N THR A 247 10.92 -4.40 -8.47
CA THR A 247 11.50 -5.73 -8.18
C THR A 247 12.28 -5.76 -6.86
N ASP A 248 12.26 -4.66 -6.12
CA ASP A 248 12.97 -4.46 -4.84
C ASP A 248 12.09 -4.75 -3.60
N GLY A 249 10.92 -5.37 -3.82
CA GLY A 249 9.97 -5.72 -2.77
C GLY A 249 9.02 -4.60 -2.38
N ARG A 250 9.03 -3.47 -3.09
CA ARG A 250 8.05 -2.39 -2.92
C ARG A 250 6.66 -2.86 -3.35
N HIS A 251 5.65 -2.30 -2.69
CA HIS A 251 4.26 -2.45 -3.03
C HIS A 251 3.81 -1.33 -3.97
N ILE A 252 2.77 -1.58 -4.75
CA ILE A 252 2.15 -0.61 -5.65
C ILE A 252 0.64 -0.55 -5.40
N THR A 253 0.06 0.63 -5.46
CA THR A 253 -1.40 0.81 -5.55
C THR A 253 -1.85 0.66 -7.00
N VAL A 254 -2.94 -0.05 -7.18
CA VAL A 254 -3.51 -0.31 -8.50
C VAL A 254 -4.98 0.02 -8.49
N ARG A 255 -5.36 1.08 -9.19
CA ARG A 255 -6.76 1.38 -9.48
C ARG A 255 -7.25 0.53 -10.63
N THR A 256 -8.42 -0.06 -10.51
CA THR A 256 -9.01 -0.88 -11.57
C THR A 256 -10.06 -0.09 -12.37
N ASP A 257 -10.36 -0.56 -13.58
CA ASP A 257 -11.36 0.04 -14.47
C ASP A 257 -12.78 0.09 -13.88
N ASP A 258 -13.11 -0.79 -12.92
CA ASP A 258 -14.36 -0.79 -12.18
C ASP A 258 -14.30 -0.02 -10.84
N GLY A 259 -13.23 0.74 -10.64
CA GLY A 259 -13.07 1.62 -9.50
C GLY A 259 -12.62 0.95 -8.20
N LYS A 260 -12.18 -0.32 -8.23
CA LYS A 260 -11.60 -0.97 -7.06
C LYS A 260 -10.15 -0.54 -6.84
N MET A 261 -9.71 -0.57 -5.58
CA MET A 261 -8.31 -0.37 -5.21
C MET A 261 -7.70 -1.70 -4.78
N LEU A 262 -6.59 -2.06 -5.40
CA LEU A 262 -5.75 -3.20 -5.03
C LEU A 262 -4.37 -2.71 -4.61
N ILE A 263 -3.72 -3.45 -3.72
CA ILE A 263 -2.28 -3.27 -3.46
C ILE A 263 -1.60 -4.53 -3.97
N LEU A 264 -0.64 -4.36 -4.89
CA LEU A 264 0.07 -5.46 -5.49
C LEU A 264 1.57 -5.39 -5.19
N ARG A 265 2.24 -6.53 -5.34
CA ARG A 265 3.70 -6.66 -5.25
C ARG A 265 4.18 -7.69 -6.27
N SER A 266 5.38 -7.45 -6.84
CA SER A 266 6.09 -8.45 -7.64
C SER A 266 6.68 -9.52 -6.73
N GLU A 267 6.35 -10.77 -6.99
CA GLU A 267 6.77 -11.93 -6.21
C GLU A 267 7.23 -13.10 -7.10
N GLN A 268 7.61 -14.19 -6.44
CA GLN A 268 8.19 -15.42 -6.98
C GLN A 268 9.59 -15.21 -7.59
N ALA A 269 10.26 -16.34 -7.89
CA ALA A 269 11.57 -16.31 -8.52
C ALA A 269 11.54 -15.49 -9.82
N HIS A 270 12.44 -14.54 -9.94
CA HIS A 270 12.54 -13.60 -11.07
C HIS A 270 11.30 -12.72 -11.26
N TYR A 271 10.56 -12.40 -10.18
CA TYR A 271 9.43 -11.47 -10.19
C TYR A 271 8.33 -11.80 -11.22
N LYS A 272 8.05 -13.09 -11.39
CA LYS A 272 7.12 -13.61 -12.42
C LYS A 272 5.65 -13.54 -12.05
N ALA A 273 5.31 -12.99 -10.89
CA ALA A 273 3.95 -12.93 -10.41
C ALA A 273 3.66 -11.56 -9.76
N LEU A 274 2.48 -11.00 -10.03
CA LEU A 274 1.90 -9.95 -9.23
C LEU A 274 0.88 -10.57 -8.28
N THR A 275 1.00 -10.28 -6.99
CA THR A 275 0.15 -10.79 -5.91
C THR A 275 -0.35 -9.66 -5.02
N THR A 276 -1.40 -9.89 -4.28
CA THR A 276 -1.86 -9.03 -3.18
C THR A 276 -1.14 -9.45 -1.89
N PRO A 277 -0.18 -8.66 -1.38
CA PRO A 277 0.79 -9.12 -0.37
C PRO A 277 0.18 -9.38 1.02
N LEU A 278 -0.89 -8.70 1.39
CA LEU A 278 -1.54 -8.86 2.69
C LEU A 278 -2.55 -10.01 2.70
N SER A 279 -3.21 -10.27 1.56
CA SER A 279 -4.10 -11.42 1.36
C SER A 279 -4.04 -11.87 -0.09
N ASN A 280 -3.40 -13.01 -0.35
CA ASN A 280 -3.31 -13.57 -1.70
C ASN A 280 -4.68 -13.99 -2.29
N ALA A 281 -5.72 -14.06 -1.47
CA ALA A 281 -7.09 -14.39 -1.89
C ALA A 281 -7.79 -13.20 -2.56
N GLU A 282 -7.42 -11.98 -2.22
CA GLU A 282 -8.06 -10.76 -2.69
C GLU A 282 -8.03 -10.61 -4.21
N LEU A 283 -6.89 -10.88 -4.83
CA LEU A 283 -6.76 -10.79 -6.30
C LEU A 283 -7.66 -11.81 -7.01
N GLY A 284 -7.75 -13.01 -6.49
CA GLY A 284 -8.61 -14.05 -7.07
C GLY A 284 -10.09 -13.80 -6.84
N GLU A 285 -10.45 -13.19 -5.72
CA GLU A 285 -11.81 -12.73 -5.46
C GLU A 285 -12.20 -11.61 -6.42
N TYR A 286 -11.31 -10.63 -6.65
CA TYR A 286 -11.50 -9.59 -7.65
C TYR A 286 -11.86 -10.18 -9.03
N PHE A 287 -11.06 -11.11 -9.55
CA PHE A 287 -11.31 -11.70 -10.86
C PHE A 287 -12.60 -12.54 -10.90
N ARG A 288 -12.89 -13.32 -9.84
CA ARG A 288 -14.13 -14.11 -9.77
C ARG A 288 -15.37 -13.22 -9.76
N ASN A 289 -15.35 -12.12 -9.02
CA ASN A 289 -16.43 -11.14 -9.03
C ASN A 289 -16.63 -10.52 -10.42
N ARG A 290 -15.53 -10.17 -11.12
CA ARG A 290 -15.59 -9.64 -12.50
C ARG A 290 -16.12 -10.65 -13.50
N LEU A 291 -15.85 -11.93 -13.29
CA LEU A 291 -16.31 -13.05 -14.15
C LEU A 291 -17.68 -13.61 -13.72
N ASN A 292 -18.31 -13.04 -12.68
CA ASN A 292 -19.55 -13.53 -12.08
C ASN A 292 -19.47 -15.00 -11.63
N LEU A 293 -18.36 -15.39 -11.05
CA LEU A 293 -18.11 -16.72 -10.51
C LEU A 293 -18.28 -16.74 -8.99
N ALA A 294 -18.68 -17.89 -8.45
CA ALA A 294 -18.77 -18.10 -7.01
C ALA A 294 -17.38 -18.01 -6.34
N TYR A 295 -17.38 -17.70 -5.03
CA TYR A 295 -16.15 -17.71 -4.20
C TYR A 295 -15.41 -19.05 -4.35
N GLY A 296 -14.14 -18.98 -4.69
CA GLY A 296 -13.28 -20.15 -4.82
C GLY A 296 -13.53 -21.02 -6.04
N ALA A 297 -14.48 -20.70 -6.91
CA ALA A 297 -14.72 -21.47 -8.14
C ALA A 297 -13.47 -21.49 -9.05
N PRO A 298 -13.14 -22.63 -9.68
CA PRO A 298 -12.10 -22.66 -10.70
C PRO A 298 -12.45 -21.72 -11.85
N VAL A 299 -11.50 -20.89 -12.25
CA VAL A 299 -11.64 -20.06 -13.46
C VAL A 299 -11.26 -20.89 -14.68
N THR A 300 -12.12 -20.88 -15.71
CA THR A 300 -11.87 -21.60 -16.97
C THR A 300 -11.56 -20.64 -18.11
N GLU A 301 -11.01 -21.18 -19.19
CA GLU A 301 -10.81 -20.40 -20.42
C GLU A 301 -12.14 -19.92 -21.01
N GLN A 302 -13.20 -20.71 -20.85
CA GLN A 302 -14.55 -20.36 -21.31
C GLN A 302 -15.09 -19.15 -20.54
N ASP A 303 -14.86 -19.04 -19.23
CA ASP A 303 -15.28 -17.88 -18.43
C ASP A 303 -14.63 -16.60 -18.92
N LEU A 304 -13.32 -16.62 -19.22
CA LEU A 304 -12.63 -15.47 -19.78
C LEU A 304 -13.10 -15.10 -21.19
N LYS A 305 -13.37 -16.11 -22.03
CA LYS A 305 -13.91 -15.89 -23.38
C LYS A 305 -15.33 -15.34 -23.34
N GLN A 306 -16.15 -15.85 -22.45
CA GLN A 306 -17.52 -15.34 -22.24
C GLN A 306 -17.50 -13.92 -21.70
N TYR A 307 -16.59 -13.61 -20.80
CA TYR A 307 -16.35 -12.25 -20.31
C TYR A 307 -15.88 -11.32 -21.45
N GLY A 308 -15.16 -11.85 -22.44
CA GLY A 308 -14.67 -11.13 -23.61
C GLY A 308 -13.22 -10.68 -23.53
N ARG A 309 -12.47 -11.06 -22.47
CA ARG A 309 -11.08 -10.64 -22.30
C ARG A 309 -10.25 -11.70 -21.57
N THR A 310 -9.07 -11.97 -22.11
CA THR A 310 -8.12 -13.00 -21.60
C THR A 310 -6.80 -12.41 -21.10
N ASN A 311 -6.74 -11.10 -20.97
CA ASN A 311 -5.55 -10.36 -20.53
C ASN A 311 -5.97 -9.14 -19.69
N VAL A 312 -5.01 -8.56 -19.00
CA VAL A 312 -5.14 -7.28 -18.29
C VAL A 312 -4.09 -6.31 -18.79
N SER A 313 -4.43 -5.03 -18.90
CA SER A 313 -3.48 -3.99 -19.26
C SER A 313 -3.17 -3.12 -18.06
N PHE A 314 -1.88 -2.87 -17.82
CA PHE A 314 -1.43 -1.96 -16.78
C PHE A 314 -0.90 -0.67 -17.42
N ILE A 315 -1.23 0.45 -16.80
CA ILE A 315 -0.70 1.77 -17.12
C ILE A 315 0.05 2.24 -15.88
N LYS A 316 1.32 2.62 -16.04
CA LYS A 316 2.13 3.18 -14.97
C LYS A 316 1.90 4.68 -14.90
N TYR A 317 1.44 5.18 -13.75
CA TYR A 317 1.29 6.60 -13.48
C TYR A 317 2.56 7.18 -12.86
N ASP A 318 3.06 6.52 -11.80
CA ASP A 318 4.35 6.76 -11.17
C ASP A 318 4.93 5.44 -10.62
N ASP A 319 5.97 5.51 -9.78
CA ASP A 319 6.65 4.31 -9.27
C ASP A 319 5.82 3.50 -8.28
N GLU A 320 4.74 4.05 -7.73
CA GLU A 320 3.87 3.39 -6.74
C GLU A 320 2.40 3.34 -7.16
N GLN A 321 2.00 4.04 -8.24
CA GLN A 321 0.60 4.15 -8.67
C GLN A 321 0.42 3.64 -10.09
N TYR A 322 -0.52 2.71 -10.24
CA TYR A 322 -0.86 2.06 -11.51
C TYR A 322 -2.36 2.01 -11.72
N PHE A 323 -2.75 1.93 -12.97
CA PHE A 323 -4.11 1.60 -13.38
C PHE A 323 -4.13 0.23 -14.04
N MET A 324 -5.11 -0.62 -13.70
CA MET A 324 -5.34 -1.92 -14.30
C MET A 324 -6.67 -1.92 -15.04
N ASP A 325 -6.60 -2.13 -16.33
CA ASP A 325 -7.76 -2.24 -17.20
C ASP A 325 -8.07 -3.71 -17.51
N PHE A 326 -9.23 -4.17 -17.06
CA PHE A 326 -9.84 -5.45 -17.40
C PHE A 326 -11.23 -5.26 -18.02
N SER A 327 -11.53 -4.05 -18.51
CA SER A 327 -12.79 -3.76 -19.18
C SER A 327 -12.93 -4.52 -20.49
N VAL A 328 -14.15 -4.84 -20.88
CA VAL A 328 -14.50 -5.29 -22.22
C VAL A 328 -15.12 -4.11 -22.95
N THR A 329 -14.65 -3.84 -24.17
CA THR A 329 -15.33 -2.89 -25.05
C THR A 329 -16.67 -3.50 -25.39
N GLU A 330 -17.77 -2.82 -25.07
CA GLU A 330 -19.08 -3.24 -25.60
C GLU A 330 -18.92 -3.35 -27.12
N LYS A 331 -19.21 -4.55 -27.64
CA LYS A 331 -19.38 -4.72 -29.08
C LYS A 331 -20.62 -3.93 -29.44
N GLY A 332 -20.44 -2.71 -29.99
CA GLY A 332 -21.50 -1.95 -30.61
C GLY A 332 -22.15 -2.69 -31.78
#